data_a764cf60548a19ce5501f4da25c97803
#
_entry.id   a764cf60548a19ce5501f4da25c97803
#
_cell.length_a   1.000
_cell.length_b   1.000
_cell.length_c   1.000
_cell.angle_alpha   90.00
_cell.angle_beta   90.00
_cell.angle_gamma   90.00
#
_symmetry.space_group_name_H-M   'P 1'
#
loop_
_entity.id
_entity.type
_entity.pdbx_description
1 polymer ?
#
loop_
_entity_poly.entity_id
_entity_poly.type
_entity_poly.pdbx_seq_one_letter_code
_entity_poly.pdbx_strand_id
1 'polypeptide(L)'
;MSNRASEMIGESPEPFVILADDLTGAADAAVAFTRIYPDVRVEMNTLVPRPGSVVAWSSDTRDMEPSQLKQRIQPVLRDLSASTVLFKKVDSVFRGNTFAEIREVLSTRDYDLAVLAPAYPQMGRRIEAGVLQIDDVTGSQSLNLPESCPRFLFCPQGSRKIRLWLTSELS
;
A
#
# COMPACT_ATOMS: atom_id res chain seq x y z
N MET A 1 -2.26 -7.20 42.30
CA MET A 1 -1.60 -7.30 40.96
C MET A 1 -2.35 -6.35 40.05
N SER A 2 -1.85 -5.14 39.95
CA SER A 2 -2.50 -4.03 39.22
C SER A 2 -2.39 -4.21 37.73
N ASN A 3 -3.47 -3.93 37.06
CA ASN A 3 -3.80 -4.14 35.66
C ASN A 3 -3.02 -3.16 34.75
N ARG A 4 -1.82 -3.54 34.34
CA ARG A 4 -0.98 -2.77 33.38
C ARG A 4 -1.55 -2.72 31.95
N ALA A 5 -2.67 -3.39 31.69
CA ALA A 5 -3.34 -3.39 30.40
C ALA A 5 -4.23 -2.14 30.18
N SER A 6 -4.59 -1.41 31.24
CA SER A 6 -5.50 -0.25 31.16
C SER A 6 -4.78 1.08 30.91
N GLU A 7 -3.45 1.15 30.99
CA GLU A 7 -2.70 2.40 30.82
C GLU A 7 -2.19 2.66 29.38
N MET A 8 -2.46 1.73 28.45
CA MET A 8 -2.13 1.92 27.02
C MET A 8 -3.31 2.47 26.18
N ILE A 9 -4.41 2.91 26.82
CA ILE A 9 -5.58 3.48 26.15
C ILE A 9 -5.51 5.01 26.26
N GLY A 10 -4.47 5.62 25.72
CA GLY A 10 -4.29 7.08 25.74
C GLY A 10 -4.46 7.80 24.41
N GLU A 11 -4.25 7.14 23.28
CA GLU A 11 -4.48 7.71 21.95
C GLU A 11 -5.14 6.65 21.07
N SER A 12 -6.23 7.03 20.40
CA SER A 12 -6.82 6.17 19.37
C SER A 12 -5.75 5.87 18.33
N PRO A 13 -5.58 4.59 17.93
CA PRO A 13 -4.57 4.24 16.92
C PRO A 13 -4.76 5.09 15.67
N GLU A 14 -3.64 5.51 15.08
CA GLU A 14 -3.64 6.30 13.85
C GLU A 14 -4.47 5.62 12.77
N PRO A 15 -5.16 6.39 11.92
CA PRO A 15 -5.92 5.82 10.83
C PRO A 15 -4.99 5.08 9.86
N PHE A 16 -5.42 3.91 9.41
CA PHE A 16 -4.71 3.09 8.43
C PHE A 16 -5.44 3.14 7.09
N VAL A 17 -4.74 3.55 6.06
CA VAL A 17 -5.29 3.67 4.70
C VAL A 17 -4.61 2.68 3.78
N ILE A 18 -5.43 1.88 3.09
CA ILE A 18 -5.00 1.01 2.00
C ILE A 18 -5.39 1.69 0.69
N LEU A 19 -4.42 1.95 -0.17
CA LEU A 19 -4.65 2.43 -1.54
C LEU A 19 -4.49 1.26 -2.50
N ALA A 20 -5.54 0.88 -3.19
CA ALA A 20 -5.53 -0.14 -4.24
C ALA A 20 -5.95 0.47 -5.59
N ASP A 21 -5.44 -0.10 -6.67
CA ASP A 21 -5.74 0.32 -8.04
C ASP A 21 -7.08 -0.22 -8.55
N ASP A 22 -7.61 -1.29 -7.91
CA ASP A 22 -8.92 -1.85 -8.20
C ASP A 22 -9.68 -2.27 -6.94
N LEU A 23 -10.98 -2.53 -7.11
CA LEU A 23 -11.88 -2.90 -6.03
C LEU A 23 -11.54 -4.28 -5.41
N THR A 24 -11.17 -5.24 -6.24
CA THR A 24 -10.82 -6.58 -5.77
C THR A 24 -9.58 -6.53 -4.88
N GLY A 25 -8.54 -5.83 -5.33
CA GLY A 25 -7.33 -5.63 -4.54
C GLY A 25 -7.58 -4.86 -3.23
N ALA A 26 -8.48 -3.88 -3.25
CA ALA A 26 -8.89 -3.17 -2.04
C ALA A 26 -9.57 -4.11 -1.03
N ALA A 27 -10.52 -4.94 -1.50
CA ALA A 27 -11.25 -5.88 -0.67
C ALA A 27 -10.33 -6.98 -0.10
N ASP A 28 -9.49 -7.58 -0.93
CA ASP A 28 -8.51 -8.59 -0.52
C ASP A 28 -7.58 -8.07 0.59
N ALA A 29 -7.04 -6.87 0.39
CA ALA A 29 -6.18 -6.26 1.38
C ALA A 29 -6.95 -5.92 2.68
N ALA A 30 -8.18 -5.40 2.58
CA ALA A 30 -8.99 -5.05 3.73
C ALA A 30 -9.31 -6.25 4.63
N VAL A 31 -9.61 -7.42 4.04
CA VAL A 31 -9.97 -8.64 4.78
C VAL A 31 -8.88 -9.04 5.78
N ALA A 32 -7.61 -8.86 5.47
CA ALA A 32 -6.51 -9.20 6.39
C ALA A 32 -6.58 -8.43 7.72
N PHE A 33 -7.15 -7.24 7.72
CA PHE A 33 -7.26 -6.39 8.91
C PHE A 33 -8.50 -6.65 9.77
N THR A 34 -9.49 -7.38 9.28
CA THR A 34 -10.77 -7.61 10.01
C THR A 34 -10.59 -8.36 11.33
N ARG A 35 -9.48 -9.08 11.51
CA ARG A 35 -9.16 -9.78 12.76
C ARG A 35 -8.57 -8.87 13.84
N ILE A 36 -8.09 -7.70 13.45
CA ILE A 36 -7.34 -6.79 14.32
C ILE A 36 -8.12 -5.51 14.58
N TYR A 37 -8.80 -5.00 13.56
CA TYR A 37 -9.54 -3.74 13.61
C TYR A 37 -11.06 -4.00 13.60
N PRO A 38 -11.83 -3.36 14.50
CA PRO A 38 -13.28 -3.51 14.55
C PRO A 38 -13.99 -2.75 13.40
N ASP A 39 -13.38 -1.72 12.85
CA ASP A 39 -13.92 -0.92 11.74
C ASP A 39 -12.99 -1.02 10.52
N VAL A 40 -13.36 -1.87 9.57
CA VAL A 40 -12.67 -2.06 8.30
C VAL A 40 -13.65 -1.81 7.17
N ARG A 41 -13.32 -0.88 6.27
CA ARG A 41 -14.20 -0.46 5.19
C ARG A 41 -13.49 -0.45 3.84
N VAL A 42 -14.27 -0.68 2.78
CA VAL A 42 -13.83 -0.48 1.39
C VAL A 42 -14.61 0.70 0.81
N GLU A 43 -13.91 1.68 0.30
CA GLU A 43 -14.48 2.91 -0.28
C GLU A 43 -14.00 3.10 -1.72
N MET A 44 -14.85 3.63 -2.57
CA MET A 44 -14.57 3.84 -4.00
C MET A 44 -14.52 5.32 -4.41
N ASN A 45 -15.34 6.15 -3.80
CA ASN A 45 -15.53 7.54 -4.23
C ASN A 45 -14.77 8.53 -3.35
N THR A 46 -14.95 8.41 -2.06
CA THR A 46 -14.34 9.29 -1.06
C THR A 46 -13.50 8.46 -0.11
N LEU A 47 -12.46 9.07 0.43
CA LEU A 47 -11.63 8.45 1.43
C LEU A 47 -11.77 9.23 2.73
N VAL A 48 -12.37 8.62 3.75
CA VAL A 48 -12.61 9.23 5.06
C VAL A 48 -11.94 8.40 6.16
N PRO A 49 -10.64 8.58 6.41
CA PRO A 49 -9.94 7.87 7.47
C PRO A 49 -10.48 8.28 8.85
N ARG A 50 -10.57 7.33 9.77
CA ARG A 50 -10.96 7.56 11.17
C ARG A 50 -9.94 6.92 12.11
N PRO A 51 -9.61 7.55 13.23
CA PRO A 51 -8.77 6.93 14.25
C PRO A 51 -9.27 5.54 14.61
N GLY A 52 -8.36 4.58 14.72
CA GLY A 52 -8.69 3.19 15.07
C GLY A 52 -9.40 2.39 13.97
N SER A 53 -9.49 2.90 12.75
CA SER A 53 -10.08 2.19 11.62
C SER A 53 -9.09 1.91 10.51
N VAL A 54 -9.45 0.95 9.66
CA VAL A 54 -8.81 0.69 8.37
C VAL A 54 -9.79 1.04 7.26
N VAL A 55 -9.34 1.84 6.31
CA VAL A 55 -10.11 2.10 5.09
C VAL A 55 -9.29 1.72 3.86
N ALA A 56 -9.82 0.81 3.07
CA ALA A 56 -9.25 0.45 1.78
C ALA A 56 -9.96 1.25 0.69
N TRP A 57 -9.23 2.13 0.03
CA TRP A 57 -9.75 2.93 -1.06
C TRP A 57 -9.34 2.35 -2.40
N SER A 58 -10.37 2.00 -3.21
CA SER A 58 -10.17 1.64 -4.60
C SER A 58 -10.09 2.90 -5.44
N SER A 59 -8.92 3.22 -5.97
CA SER A 59 -8.71 4.38 -6.82
C SER A 59 -9.29 4.20 -8.24
N ASP A 60 -9.55 2.95 -8.64
CA ASP A 60 -10.01 2.58 -9.99
C ASP A 60 -9.08 3.13 -11.10
N THR A 61 -7.78 2.98 -10.87
CA THR A 61 -6.72 3.54 -11.71
C THR A 61 -6.00 2.50 -12.56
N ARG A 62 -6.31 1.22 -12.41
CA ARG A 62 -5.61 0.13 -13.12
C ARG A 62 -5.58 0.34 -14.63
N ASP A 63 -6.72 0.65 -15.22
CA ASP A 63 -6.91 0.80 -16.67
C ASP A 63 -7.05 2.27 -17.09
N MET A 64 -6.76 3.20 -16.17
CA MET A 64 -6.81 4.64 -16.43
C MET A 64 -5.61 5.10 -17.25
N GLU A 65 -5.80 6.12 -18.09
CA GLU A 65 -4.71 6.78 -18.79
C GLU A 65 -3.70 7.40 -17.78
N PRO A 66 -2.38 7.17 -17.92
CA PRO A 66 -1.38 7.66 -16.98
C PRO A 66 -1.44 9.18 -16.72
N SER A 67 -1.87 9.96 -17.70
CA SER A 67 -2.03 11.42 -17.58
C SER A 67 -3.12 11.84 -16.58
N GLN A 68 -4.05 10.96 -16.25
CA GLN A 68 -5.18 11.23 -15.36
C GLN A 68 -4.89 10.81 -13.91
N LEU A 69 -3.87 9.97 -13.67
CA LEU A 69 -3.55 9.43 -12.34
C LEU A 69 -3.34 10.52 -11.29
N LYS A 70 -2.60 11.56 -11.65
CA LYS A 70 -2.33 12.68 -10.76
C LYS A 70 -3.62 13.34 -10.25
N GLN A 71 -4.57 13.58 -11.15
CA GLN A 71 -5.84 14.21 -10.81
C GLN A 71 -6.71 13.30 -9.94
N ARG A 72 -6.61 11.98 -10.11
CA ARG A 72 -7.39 11.00 -9.35
C ARG A 72 -6.81 10.76 -7.95
N ILE A 73 -5.50 10.63 -7.82
CA ILE A 73 -4.84 10.17 -6.60
C ILE A 73 -4.45 11.34 -5.69
N GLN A 74 -3.80 12.37 -6.24
CA GLN A 74 -3.19 13.42 -5.40
C GLN A 74 -4.17 14.19 -4.52
N PRO A 75 -5.38 14.60 -4.97
CA PRO A 75 -6.31 15.33 -4.12
C PRO A 75 -6.67 14.53 -2.87
N VAL A 76 -6.94 13.23 -3.05
CA VAL A 76 -7.32 12.34 -1.95
C VAL A 76 -6.17 12.15 -0.95
N LEU A 77 -4.94 11.96 -1.43
CA LEU A 77 -3.79 11.70 -0.58
C LEU A 77 -3.27 12.94 0.14
N ARG A 78 -3.42 14.14 -0.45
CA ARG A 78 -3.01 15.41 0.19
C ARG A 78 -3.87 15.75 1.41
N ASP A 79 -5.12 15.32 1.41
CA ASP A 79 -6.05 15.55 2.51
C ASP A 79 -5.81 14.60 3.71
N LEU A 80 -4.94 13.59 3.53
CA LEU A 80 -4.58 12.69 4.63
C LEU A 80 -3.68 13.39 5.65
N SER A 81 -3.97 13.15 6.93
CA SER A 81 -3.10 13.56 8.04
C SER A 81 -1.67 13.02 7.84
N ALA A 82 -0.68 13.80 8.28
CA ALA A 82 0.72 13.35 8.29
C ALA A 82 0.94 12.10 9.15
N SER A 83 0.07 11.85 10.13
CA SER A 83 0.10 10.65 10.98
C SER A 83 -0.51 9.42 10.33
N THR A 84 -1.31 9.57 9.26
CA THR A 84 -1.94 8.43 8.58
C THR A 84 -0.90 7.44 8.06
N VAL A 85 -1.03 6.17 8.45
CA VAL A 85 -0.26 5.08 7.88
C VAL A 85 -0.84 4.75 6.51
N LEU A 86 0.00 4.82 5.47
CA LEU A 86 -0.41 4.51 4.11
C LEU A 86 0.23 3.21 3.63
N PHE A 87 -0.62 2.31 3.17
CA PHE A 87 -0.27 1.06 2.55
C PHE A 87 -0.75 1.06 1.10
N LYS A 88 0.16 0.92 0.13
CA LYS A 88 -0.22 0.78 -1.28
C LYS A 88 -0.27 -0.69 -1.65
N LYS A 89 -1.46 -1.21 -1.89
CA LYS A 89 -1.64 -2.53 -2.50
C LYS A 89 -1.16 -2.47 -3.94
N VAL A 90 -0.26 -3.36 -4.32
CA VAL A 90 0.24 -3.51 -5.69
C VAL A 90 -0.26 -4.82 -6.30
N ASP A 91 -0.45 -4.83 -7.61
CA ASP A 91 -0.75 -6.06 -8.33
C ASP A 91 0.47 -7.00 -8.33
N SER A 92 0.25 -8.30 -8.10
CA SER A 92 1.33 -9.28 -7.92
C SER A 92 2.19 -9.52 -9.17
N VAL A 93 1.76 -9.05 -10.33
CA VAL A 93 2.49 -9.09 -11.60
C VAL A 93 2.63 -7.69 -12.22
N PHE A 94 2.38 -6.62 -11.42
CA PHE A 94 2.50 -5.21 -11.81
C PHE A 94 1.64 -4.80 -13.01
N ARG A 95 0.44 -5.38 -13.15
CA ARG A 95 -0.51 -4.91 -14.16
C ARG A 95 -0.90 -3.45 -13.94
N GLY A 96 -1.28 -2.80 -15.01
CA GLY A 96 -1.79 -1.42 -14.98
C GLY A 96 -0.72 -0.39 -14.67
N ASN A 97 -1.11 0.61 -13.91
CA ASN A 97 -0.33 1.83 -13.68
C ASN A 97 0.55 1.79 -12.42
N THR A 98 0.91 0.62 -11.90
CA THR A 98 1.53 0.42 -10.58
C THR A 98 2.66 1.42 -10.28
N PHE A 99 3.65 1.56 -11.17
CA PHE A 99 4.80 2.43 -10.92
C PHE A 99 4.48 3.92 -11.08
N ALA A 100 3.54 4.26 -11.96
CA ALA A 100 3.05 5.63 -12.08
C ALA A 100 2.29 6.06 -10.82
N GLU A 101 1.45 5.18 -10.28
CA GLU A 101 0.77 5.42 -9.01
C GLU A 101 1.72 5.56 -7.84
N ILE A 102 2.76 4.71 -7.74
CA ILE A 102 3.79 4.82 -6.70
C ILE A 102 4.46 6.20 -6.77
N ARG A 103 4.77 6.70 -7.96
CA ARG A 103 5.35 8.05 -8.12
C ARG A 103 4.38 9.14 -7.66
N GLU A 104 3.09 9.02 -8.00
CA GLU A 104 2.09 9.97 -7.54
C GLU A 104 1.96 9.96 -6.02
N VAL A 105 1.94 8.78 -5.39
CA VAL A 105 1.93 8.63 -3.93
C VAL A 105 3.16 9.29 -3.31
N LEU A 106 4.35 8.97 -3.79
CA LEU A 106 5.61 9.50 -3.26
C LEU A 106 5.75 11.01 -3.45
N SER A 107 5.03 11.60 -4.42
CA SER A 107 5.03 13.05 -4.66
C SER A 107 4.09 13.84 -3.73
N THR A 108 3.24 13.19 -2.95
CA THR A 108 2.25 13.88 -2.11
C THR A 108 2.81 14.43 -0.82
N ARG A 109 3.84 13.82 -0.28
CA ARG A 109 4.53 14.21 0.95
C ARG A 109 5.92 13.57 1.03
N ASP A 110 6.76 14.04 1.94
CA ASP A 110 8.05 13.43 2.22
C ASP A 110 7.85 12.10 2.98
N TYR A 111 8.46 11.05 2.47
CA TYR A 111 8.51 9.74 3.11
C TYR A 111 9.95 9.44 3.51
N ASP A 112 10.15 9.01 4.75
CA ASP A 112 11.47 8.59 5.24
C ASP A 112 11.93 7.30 4.57
N LEU A 113 10.98 6.40 4.31
CA LEU A 113 11.23 5.10 3.70
C LEU A 113 9.99 4.63 2.95
N ALA A 114 10.21 4.03 1.78
CA ALA A 114 9.22 3.24 1.08
C ALA A 114 9.75 1.81 0.90
N VAL A 115 8.94 0.82 1.24
CA VAL A 115 9.28 -0.60 1.10
C VAL A 115 8.42 -1.22 0.02
N LEU A 116 9.04 -1.78 -1.02
CA LEU A 116 8.34 -2.54 -2.06
C LEU A 116 8.58 -4.04 -1.84
N ALA A 117 7.52 -4.77 -1.53
CA ALA A 117 7.55 -6.21 -1.26
C ALA A 117 6.47 -6.94 -2.10
N PRO A 118 6.66 -7.08 -3.41
CA PRO A 118 5.65 -7.64 -4.32
C PRO A 118 5.67 -9.17 -4.38
N ALA A 119 6.58 -9.84 -3.69
CA ALA A 119 6.64 -11.29 -3.65
C ALA A 119 5.35 -11.89 -3.07
N TYR A 120 4.88 -12.98 -3.67
CA TYR A 120 3.73 -13.75 -3.22
C TYR A 120 4.02 -15.25 -3.43
N PRO A 121 4.83 -15.88 -2.55
CA PRO A 121 5.33 -17.24 -2.76
C PRO A 121 4.23 -18.29 -2.94
N GLN A 122 3.12 -18.19 -2.21
CA GLN A 122 1.99 -19.11 -2.33
C GLN A 122 1.36 -19.12 -3.74
N MET A 123 1.54 -18.01 -4.48
CA MET A 123 1.10 -17.87 -5.86
C MET A 123 2.23 -17.96 -6.87
N GLY A 124 3.41 -18.49 -6.46
CA GLY A 124 4.55 -18.66 -7.34
C GLY A 124 5.24 -17.35 -7.76
N ARG A 125 5.13 -16.27 -6.96
CA ARG A 125 5.78 -14.99 -7.25
C ARG A 125 6.95 -14.78 -6.30
N ARG A 126 8.16 -14.65 -6.85
CA ARG A 126 9.40 -14.42 -6.08
C ARG A 126 10.17 -13.24 -6.66
N ILE A 127 10.93 -12.56 -5.81
CA ILE A 127 11.88 -11.54 -6.27
C ILE A 127 13.29 -12.10 -6.11
N GLU A 128 14.02 -12.15 -7.21
CA GLU A 128 15.42 -12.58 -7.24
C GLU A 128 16.24 -11.53 -7.98
N ALA A 129 17.25 -10.98 -7.31
CA ALA A 129 18.11 -9.94 -7.87
C ALA A 129 17.39 -8.76 -8.55
N GLY A 130 16.24 -8.34 -7.99
CA GLY A 130 15.42 -7.25 -8.55
C GLY A 130 14.53 -7.66 -9.73
N VAL A 131 14.42 -8.94 -10.01
CA VAL A 131 13.56 -9.49 -11.07
C VAL A 131 12.41 -10.24 -10.42
N LEU A 132 11.17 -9.94 -10.83
CA LEU A 132 10.01 -10.71 -10.44
C LEU A 132 9.97 -12.00 -11.25
N GLN A 133 10.09 -13.12 -10.56
CA GLN A 133 9.90 -14.45 -11.12
C GLN A 133 8.45 -14.89 -10.88
N ILE A 134 7.80 -15.36 -11.93
CA ILE A 134 6.40 -15.82 -11.92
C ILE A 134 6.40 -17.26 -12.38
N ASP A 135 6.08 -18.18 -11.48
CA ASP A 135 5.91 -19.59 -11.77
C ASP A 135 4.42 -19.92 -11.72
N ASP A 136 3.87 -20.40 -12.79
CA ASP A 136 2.48 -20.87 -12.86
C ASP A 136 2.38 -22.19 -13.63
N VAL A 137 1.16 -22.68 -13.81
CA VAL A 137 0.90 -23.94 -14.52
C VAL A 137 1.29 -23.93 -16.01
N THR A 138 1.53 -22.75 -16.58
CA THR A 138 1.91 -22.57 -17.98
C THR A 138 3.43 -22.44 -18.17
N GLY A 139 4.18 -22.29 -17.06
CA GLY A 139 5.65 -22.16 -17.08
C GLY A 139 6.17 -21.05 -16.20
N SER A 140 7.44 -20.73 -16.35
CA SER A 140 8.13 -19.66 -15.63
C SER A 140 8.32 -18.45 -16.51
N GLN A 141 8.00 -17.28 -15.98
CA GLN A 141 8.21 -15.99 -16.62
C GLN A 141 9.03 -15.08 -15.70
N SER A 142 9.77 -14.15 -16.30
CA SER A 142 10.55 -13.16 -15.58
C SER A 142 10.14 -11.76 -16.00
N LEU A 143 9.90 -10.90 -15.04
CA LEU A 143 9.56 -9.49 -15.25
C LEU A 143 10.60 -8.61 -14.57
N ASN A 144 11.37 -7.84 -15.37
CA ASN A 144 12.27 -6.84 -14.82
C ASN A 144 11.48 -5.69 -14.21
N LEU A 145 11.88 -5.27 -13.02
CA LEU A 145 11.37 -4.02 -12.47
C LEU A 145 11.85 -2.86 -13.35
N PRO A 146 11.00 -1.89 -13.66
CA PRO A 146 11.38 -0.75 -14.48
C PRO A 146 12.56 0.01 -13.86
N GLU A 147 13.48 0.50 -14.68
CA GLU A 147 14.57 1.38 -14.22
C GLU A 147 14.05 2.65 -13.54
N SER A 148 12.84 3.08 -13.90
CA SER A 148 12.13 4.19 -13.27
C SER A 148 11.51 3.82 -11.91
N CYS A 149 11.63 2.56 -11.47
CA CYS A 149 11.25 2.19 -10.11
C CYS A 149 12.11 3.01 -9.15
N PRO A 150 11.50 3.76 -8.22
CA PRO A 150 12.25 4.52 -7.24
C PRO A 150 13.24 3.58 -6.55
N ARG A 151 14.52 3.95 -6.52
CA ARG A 151 15.48 3.20 -5.72
C ARG A 151 15.11 3.43 -4.27
N PHE A 152 14.59 2.41 -3.63
CA PHE A 152 14.31 2.42 -2.21
C PHE A 152 15.64 2.40 -1.47
N LEU A 153 16.15 3.57 -1.13
CA LEU A 153 17.39 3.72 -0.39
C LEU A 153 17.05 3.69 1.10
N PHE A 154 17.86 2.97 1.85
CA PHE A 154 17.87 3.06 3.31
C PHE A 154 18.07 4.52 3.72
N CYS A 155 17.16 5.01 4.55
CA CYS A 155 17.22 6.35 5.06
C CYS A 155 18.40 6.54 6.02
N PRO A 156 19.12 7.68 5.98
CA PRO A 156 20.17 8.00 6.94
C PRO A 156 19.62 8.09 8.36
N GLN A 157 20.47 7.78 9.34
CA GLN A 157 20.15 7.86 10.76
C GLN A 157 19.48 9.19 11.15
N GLY A 158 18.29 9.11 11.75
CA GLY A 158 17.57 10.27 12.27
C GLY A 158 16.15 10.46 11.74
N SER A 159 15.73 9.69 10.78
CA SER A 159 14.43 9.81 10.12
C SER A 159 13.27 9.26 10.94
N ARG A 160 12.13 9.95 10.88
CA ARG A 160 10.96 9.69 11.69
C ARG A 160 9.95 8.82 10.94
N LYS A 161 9.86 7.51 11.27
CA LYS A 161 8.75 6.57 10.96
C LYS A 161 8.57 6.18 9.48
N ILE A 162 8.68 4.89 9.20
CA ILE A 162 8.21 4.26 7.96
C ILE A 162 6.70 4.44 7.88
N ARG A 163 6.19 4.99 6.78
CA ARG A 163 4.76 5.24 6.63
C ARG A 163 4.15 4.74 5.33
N LEU A 164 4.95 4.14 4.46
CA LEU A 164 4.47 3.60 3.19
C LEU A 164 4.95 2.17 2.99
N TRP A 165 4.02 1.26 2.81
CA TRP A 165 4.24 -0.12 2.46
C TRP A 165 3.67 -0.41 1.08
N LEU A 166 4.43 -1.12 0.26
CA LEU A 166 4.09 -1.50 -1.11
C LEU A 166 4.19 -3.01 -1.20
N THR A 167 3.06 -3.71 -1.18
CA THR A 167 3.08 -5.18 -1.28
C THR A 167 1.87 -5.70 -2.05
N SER A 168 2.02 -6.91 -2.58
CA SER A 168 0.95 -7.66 -3.23
C SER A 168 0.23 -8.61 -2.27
N GLU A 169 0.78 -8.85 -1.08
CA GLU A 169 0.26 -9.83 -0.12
C GLU A 169 0.12 -9.24 1.29
N LEU A 170 -0.95 -9.62 1.96
CA LEU A 170 -1.24 -9.38 3.37
C LEU A 170 -1.71 -10.69 4.00
N SER A 171 -0.83 -11.66 4.15
CA SER A 171 -1.15 -12.94 4.80
C SER A 171 -0.49 -13.07 6.16
#